data_75a9e63137bb38872dbe37ed7705cf15
#
_entry.id   75a9e63137bb38872dbe37ed7705cf15
#
_cell.length_a   1.000
_cell.length_b   1.000
_cell.length_c   1.000
_cell.angle_alpha   90.00
_cell.angle_beta   90.00
_cell.angle_gamma   90.00
#
_symmetry.space_group_name_H-M   'P 1'
#
loop_
_entity.id
_entity.type
_entity.pdbx_description
1 polymer ?
#
loop_
_entity_poly.entity_id
_entity_poly.type
_entity_poly.pdbx_seq_one_letter_code
_entity_poly.pdbx_strand_id
1 'polypeptide(L)'
;MRLEATNRDDTYKVWMTDPELETLRRAAADGDDPLRDDLVIQLGGYVGLRAFEVPQIQAQHVKRTDDGDHYRLRVPRGKDTANGDGKPRDAYLPPDVESDIHRYANAVDLEQHDPLVDLTERGVREVVKRTARRAAEATGDEDFRHVSSHDLRRRFAQRLLVDEQVNPRGVMQVGGWDSFAAIEPYLNAPTPDVVNEAFEDAGLV
;
A
#
# COMPACT_ATOMS: atom_id res chain seq x y z
N MET A 1 -11.27 11.86 4.29
CA MET A 1 -11.21 10.40 4.58
C MET A 1 -12.31 9.96 5.53
N ARG A 2 -12.52 8.64 5.72
CA ARG A 2 -13.49 8.13 6.68
C ARG A 2 -12.76 7.42 7.81
N LEU A 3 -13.07 7.80 9.06
CA LEU A 3 -12.55 7.16 10.26
C LEU A 3 -13.58 6.16 10.83
N GLU A 4 -13.13 4.97 11.14
CA GLU A 4 -13.91 3.93 11.83
C GLU A 4 -13.23 3.62 13.17
N ALA A 5 -13.91 3.93 14.27
CA ALA A 5 -13.38 3.68 15.60
C ALA A 5 -13.09 2.18 15.80
N THR A 6 -11.98 1.87 16.44
CA THR A 6 -11.65 0.51 16.85
C THR A 6 -12.03 0.28 18.31
N ASN A 7 -11.90 -0.97 18.78
CA ASN A 7 -12.16 -1.30 20.19
C ASN A 7 -11.05 -0.80 21.16
N ARG A 8 -10.09 -0.01 20.66
CA ARG A 8 -9.02 0.61 21.46
C ARG A 8 -9.23 2.12 21.44
N ASP A 9 -9.08 2.74 22.59
CA ASP A 9 -9.21 4.18 22.72
C ASP A 9 -8.25 4.91 21.77
N ASP A 10 -8.73 5.97 21.13
CA ASP A 10 -8.02 6.83 20.19
C ASP A 10 -7.37 6.12 19.00
N THR A 11 -7.85 4.93 18.64
CA THR A 11 -7.37 4.21 17.46
C THR A 11 -8.48 4.06 16.42
N TYR A 12 -8.14 4.38 15.17
CA TYR A 12 -9.08 4.34 14.05
C TYR A 12 -8.55 3.44 12.93
N LYS A 13 -9.47 2.83 12.18
CA LYS A 13 -9.20 2.39 10.83
C LYS A 13 -9.47 3.56 9.91
N VAL A 14 -8.50 3.89 9.09
CA VAL A 14 -8.61 4.99 8.14
C VAL A 14 -8.91 4.44 6.76
N TRP A 15 -9.98 4.93 6.15
CA TRP A 15 -10.39 4.61 4.80
C TRP A 15 -10.09 5.82 3.91
N MET A 16 -9.05 5.67 3.08
CA MET A 16 -8.54 6.74 2.20
C MET A 16 -9.03 6.54 0.78
N THR A 17 -9.15 7.65 0.06
CA THR A 17 -9.29 7.74 -1.39
C THR A 17 -7.92 7.88 -2.06
N ASP A 18 -7.84 7.76 -3.39
CA ASP A 18 -6.59 8.00 -4.13
C ASP A 18 -6.10 9.46 -4.00
N PRO A 19 -6.94 10.50 -4.06
CA PRO A 19 -6.50 11.88 -3.80
C PRO A 19 -5.87 12.09 -2.42
N GLU A 20 -6.35 11.38 -1.40
CA GLU A 20 -5.78 11.44 -0.05
C GLU A 20 -4.44 10.70 0.04
N LEU A 21 -4.28 9.56 -0.66
CA LEU A 21 -3.00 8.88 -0.79
C LEU A 21 -1.97 9.77 -1.52
N GLU A 22 -2.38 10.47 -2.59
CA GLU A 22 -1.53 11.42 -3.30
C GLU A 22 -1.16 12.63 -2.41
N THR A 23 -2.02 13.01 -1.48
CA THR A 23 -1.69 14.05 -0.49
C THR A 23 -0.58 13.56 0.47
N LEU A 24 -0.62 12.30 0.90
CA LEU A 24 0.48 11.71 1.68
C LEU A 24 1.78 11.67 0.87
N ARG A 25 1.75 11.30 -0.41
CA ARG A 25 2.93 11.30 -1.27
C ARG A 25 3.55 12.69 -1.39
N ARG A 26 2.73 13.72 -1.61
CA ARG A 26 3.21 15.13 -1.63
C ARG A 26 3.82 15.53 -0.30
N ALA A 27 3.21 15.17 0.82
CA ALA A 27 3.75 15.45 2.15
C ALA A 27 5.05 14.66 2.45
N ALA A 28 5.25 13.50 1.81
CA ALA A 28 6.52 12.78 1.87
C ALA A 28 7.64 13.53 1.12
N ALA A 29 7.31 14.12 -0.04
CA ALA A 29 8.24 14.91 -0.84
C ALA A 29 8.78 16.16 -0.11
N ASP A 30 8.07 16.66 0.89
CA ASP A 30 8.49 17.77 1.76
C ASP A 30 9.35 17.30 2.97
N GLY A 31 9.74 16.02 2.99
CA GLY A 31 10.51 15.41 4.09
C GLY A 31 12.03 15.56 3.96
N ASP A 32 12.75 15.03 4.96
CA ASP A 32 14.21 15.04 5.00
C ASP A 32 14.85 14.10 3.96
N ASP A 33 14.09 13.07 3.55
CA ASP A 33 14.48 12.11 2.51
C ASP A 33 13.28 11.87 1.58
N PRO A 34 13.02 12.81 0.66
CA PRO A 34 11.79 12.86 -0.13
C PRO A 34 11.52 11.60 -0.94
N LEU A 35 12.54 11.12 -1.65
CA LEU A 35 12.40 9.95 -2.55
C LEU A 35 12.16 8.66 -1.76
N ARG A 36 12.87 8.46 -0.67
CA ARG A 36 12.69 7.28 0.19
C ARG A 36 11.33 7.31 0.89
N ASP A 37 10.98 8.45 1.47
CA ASP A 37 9.74 8.58 2.24
C ASP A 37 8.52 8.42 1.31
N ASP A 38 8.54 9.00 0.08
CA ASP A 38 7.49 8.75 -0.92
C ASP A 38 7.43 7.28 -1.36
N LEU A 39 8.59 6.65 -1.58
CA LEU A 39 8.64 5.23 -1.93
C LEU A 39 8.03 4.34 -0.84
N VAL A 40 8.24 4.65 0.45
CA VAL A 40 7.59 3.94 1.56
C VAL A 40 6.07 4.05 1.49
N ILE A 41 5.53 5.24 1.19
CA ILE A 41 4.08 5.45 1.01
C ILE A 41 3.56 4.63 -0.17
N GLN A 42 4.27 4.64 -1.31
CA GLN A 42 3.88 3.90 -2.51
C GLN A 42 3.89 2.38 -2.27
N LEU A 43 4.93 1.85 -1.64
CA LEU A 43 5.03 0.42 -1.32
C LEU A 43 3.89 -0.05 -0.41
N GLY A 44 3.44 0.79 0.51
CA GLY A 44 2.25 0.51 1.32
C GLY A 44 0.93 0.66 0.58
N GLY A 45 0.74 1.79 -0.12
CA GLY A 45 -0.53 2.20 -0.71
C GLY A 45 -0.85 1.62 -2.09
N TYR A 46 0.16 1.40 -2.94
CA TYR A 46 -0.03 0.87 -4.30
C TYR A 46 0.40 -0.58 -4.47
N VAL A 47 1.36 -1.06 -3.68
CA VAL A 47 1.85 -2.45 -3.73
C VAL A 47 1.28 -3.30 -2.60
N GLY A 48 0.79 -2.66 -1.54
CA GLY A 48 0.14 -3.31 -0.42
C GLY A 48 1.10 -4.04 0.52
N LEU A 49 2.36 -3.59 0.63
CA LEU A 49 3.31 -4.17 1.56
C LEU A 49 2.96 -3.85 3.01
N ARG A 50 3.23 -4.81 3.90
CA ARG A 50 3.20 -4.58 5.34
C ARG A 50 4.49 -3.87 5.78
N ALA A 51 4.45 -3.12 6.89
CA ALA A 51 5.62 -2.39 7.39
C ALA A 51 6.85 -3.27 7.60
N PHE A 52 6.69 -4.52 8.03
CA PHE A 52 7.80 -5.45 8.21
C PHE A 52 8.32 -6.08 6.91
N GLU A 53 7.53 -6.01 5.82
CA GLU A 53 7.94 -6.51 4.50
C GLU A 53 8.83 -5.51 3.76
N VAL A 54 8.62 -4.22 3.96
CA VAL A 54 9.37 -3.14 3.27
C VAL A 54 10.90 -3.27 3.43
N PRO A 55 11.45 -3.48 4.64
CA PRO A 55 12.91 -3.62 4.82
C PRO A 55 13.54 -4.85 4.15
N GLN A 56 12.71 -5.81 3.72
CA GLN A 56 13.18 -7.05 3.07
C GLN A 56 13.31 -6.91 1.56
N ILE A 57 12.79 -5.82 1.00
CA ILE A 57 12.78 -5.61 -0.44
C ILE A 57 14.14 -5.11 -0.91
N GLN A 58 14.63 -5.73 -1.97
CA GLN A 58 15.87 -5.37 -2.66
C GLN A 58 15.57 -5.00 -4.11
N ALA A 59 16.46 -4.27 -4.78
CA ALA A 59 16.26 -3.89 -6.17
C ALA A 59 16.07 -5.12 -7.09
N GLN A 60 16.80 -6.21 -6.86
CA GLN A 60 16.65 -7.48 -7.60
C GLN A 60 15.29 -8.15 -7.46
N HIS A 61 14.46 -7.74 -6.53
CA HIS A 61 13.11 -8.28 -6.32
C HIS A 61 12.07 -7.73 -7.29
N VAL A 62 12.41 -6.65 -8.02
CA VAL A 62 11.60 -6.17 -9.14
C VAL A 62 11.76 -7.12 -10.32
N LYS A 63 10.65 -7.64 -10.82
CA LYS A 63 10.64 -8.61 -11.93
C LYS A 63 9.61 -8.20 -12.97
N ARG A 64 9.97 -8.39 -14.22
CA ARG A 64 9.02 -8.35 -15.33
C ARG A 64 8.41 -9.74 -15.53
N THR A 65 7.12 -9.82 -15.86
CA THR A 65 6.48 -11.10 -16.19
C THR A 65 6.99 -11.65 -17.51
N ASP A 66 6.84 -12.95 -17.74
CA ASP A 66 7.36 -13.64 -18.94
C ASP A 66 6.72 -13.11 -20.23
N ASP A 67 5.47 -12.65 -20.18
CA ASP A 67 4.78 -11.96 -21.28
C ASP A 67 5.34 -10.55 -21.55
N GLY A 68 6.09 -9.99 -20.61
CA GLY A 68 6.70 -8.68 -20.71
C GLY A 68 5.77 -7.50 -20.46
N ASP A 69 4.51 -7.73 -20.15
CA ASP A 69 3.49 -6.67 -20.03
C ASP A 69 3.29 -6.14 -18.62
N HIS A 70 3.75 -6.90 -17.61
CA HIS A 70 3.51 -6.58 -16.21
C HIS A 70 4.77 -6.64 -15.37
N TYR A 71 4.73 -5.95 -14.23
CA TYR A 71 5.76 -6.04 -13.21
C TYR A 71 5.23 -6.73 -11.94
N ARG A 72 6.15 -7.39 -11.25
CA ARG A 72 5.92 -8.03 -9.94
C ARG A 72 7.04 -7.67 -8.99
N LEU A 73 6.69 -7.53 -7.73
CA LEU A 73 7.66 -7.34 -6.66
C LEU A 73 7.70 -8.60 -5.80
N ARG A 74 8.85 -9.28 -5.79
CA ARG A 74 9.06 -10.44 -4.94
C ARG A 74 9.13 -10.02 -3.49
N VAL A 75 8.21 -10.49 -2.66
CA VAL A 75 8.22 -10.35 -1.20
C VAL A 75 8.76 -11.65 -0.62
N PRO A 76 10.01 -11.66 -0.07
CA PRO A 76 10.67 -12.89 0.36
C PRO A 76 9.96 -13.60 1.51
N ARG A 77 9.42 -12.83 2.48
CA ARG A 77 8.70 -13.36 3.64
C ARG A 77 7.42 -12.56 3.87
N GLY A 78 6.29 -13.21 3.73
CA GLY A 78 4.99 -12.68 4.14
C GLY A 78 4.73 -12.91 5.63
N LYS A 79 3.48 -12.67 6.06
CA LYS A 79 3.06 -12.99 7.43
C LYS A 79 3.01 -14.51 7.60
N ASP A 80 3.70 -15.01 8.61
CA ASP A 80 3.52 -16.38 9.06
C ASP A 80 2.19 -16.54 9.81
N THR A 81 1.47 -17.62 9.50
CA THR A 81 0.21 -17.94 10.15
C THR A 81 0.26 -19.21 11.00
N ALA A 82 1.33 -20.05 10.88
CA ALA A 82 1.35 -21.33 11.61
C ALA A 82 2.74 -21.90 11.96
N ASN A 83 3.82 -21.62 11.19
CA ASN A 83 5.07 -22.40 11.27
C ASN A 83 6.38 -21.58 11.25
N GLY A 84 6.36 -20.25 11.45
CA GLY A 84 7.59 -19.43 11.57
C GLY A 84 8.23 -18.95 10.26
N ASP A 85 7.90 -19.55 9.12
CA ASP A 85 8.42 -19.14 7.81
C ASP A 85 7.31 -18.55 6.96
N GLY A 86 7.17 -17.24 6.99
CA GLY A 86 6.18 -16.52 6.18
C GLY A 86 6.30 -16.85 4.69
N LYS A 87 5.18 -17.17 4.04
CA LYS A 87 5.17 -17.57 2.63
C LYS A 87 5.63 -16.42 1.73
N PRO A 88 6.56 -16.66 0.82
CA PRO A 88 6.93 -15.69 -0.19
C PRO A 88 5.77 -15.50 -1.19
N ARG A 89 5.66 -14.28 -1.76
CA ARG A 89 4.69 -13.99 -2.82
C ARG A 89 5.26 -13.01 -3.84
N ASP A 90 4.63 -12.94 -4.99
CA ASP A 90 4.89 -11.92 -5.98
C ASP A 90 3.72 -10.90 -5.94
N ALA A 91 3.99 -9.72 -5.36
CA ALA A 91 3.03 -8.64 -5.27
C ALA A 91 2.85 -7.96 -6.63
N TYR A 92 1.67 -7.39 -6.87
CA TYR A 92 1.44 -6.53 -8.03
C TYR A 92 2.31 -5.27 -7.90
N LEU A 93 2.99 -4.91 -8.98
CA LEU A 93 3.81 -3.70 -9.04
C LEU A 93 3.30 -2.82 -10.17
N PRO A 94 2.68 -1.67 -9.88
CA PRO A 94 2.30 -0.70 -10.91
C PRO A 94 3.51 -0.17 -11.67
N PRO A 95 3.41 0.09 -13.00
CA PRO A 95 4.53 0.61 -13.80
C PRO A 95 5.11 1.92 -13.28
N ASP A 96 4.27 2.82 -12.76
CA ASP A 96 4.74 4.09 -12.19
C ASP A 96 5.57 3.88 -10.92
N VAL A 97 5.17 2.94 -10.06
CA VAL A 97 5.94 2.58 -8.85
C VAL A 97 7.25 1.90 -9.21
N GLU A 98 7.26 1.06 -10.25
CA GLU A 98 8.48 0.45 -10.78
C GLU A 98 9.46 1.52 -11.26
N SER A 99 8.98 2.50 -12.02
CA SER A 99 9.78 3.62 -12.50
C SER A 99 10.34 4.47 -11.34
N ASP A 100 9.55 4.69 -10.30
CA ASP A 100 9.97 5.42 -9.10
C ASP A 100 11.01 4.64 -8.29
N ILE A 101 10.90 3.31 -8.22
CA ILE A 101 11.93 2.43 -7.64
C ILE A 101 13.26 2.60 -8.38
N HIS A 102 13.24 2.55 -9.70
CA HIS A 102 14.45 2.73 -10.50
C HIS A 102 15.05 4.13 -10.35
N ARG A 103 14.21 5.17 -10.33
CA ARG A 103 14.67 6.54 -10.09
C ARG A 103 15.34 6.69 -8.73
N TYR A 104 14.74 6.12 -7.68
CA TYR A 104 15.32 6.14 -6.35
C TYR A 104 16.64 5.37 -6.29
N ALA A 105 16.66 4.13 -6.80
CA ALA A 105 17.85 3.29 -6.80
C ALA A 105 19.04 3.97 -7.49
N ASN A 106 18.79 4.62 -8.64
CA ASN A 106 19.82 5.38 -9.35
C ASN A 106 20.27 6.64 -8.57
N ALA A 107 19.36 7.31 -7.86
CA ALA A 107 19.69 8.52 -7.12
C ALA A 107 20.59 8.26 -5.89
N VAL A 108 20.54 7.04 -5.33
CA VAL A 108 21.34 6.65 -4.15
C VAL A 108 22.41 5.60 -4.45
N ASP A 109 22.68 5.33 -5.73
CA ASP A 109 23.67 4.33 -6.20
C ASP A 109 23.44 2.93 -5.58
N LEU A 110 22.16 2.49 -5.52
CA LEU A 110 21.77 1.25 -4.89
C LEU A 110 22.21 0.03 -5.70
N GLU A 111 22.88 -0.91 -5.07
CA GLU A 111 23.20 -2.20 -5.68
C GLU A 111 22.01 -3.16 -5.66
N GLN A 112 22.05 -4.21 -6.50
CA GLN A 112 20.93 -5.16 -6.66
C GLN A 112 20.55 -5.88 -5.36
N HIS A 113 21.50 -6.13 -4.48
CA HIS A 113 21.32 -6.86 -3.23
C HIS A 113 21.09 -5.96 -2.01
N ASP A 114 21.20 -4.64 -2.19
CA ASP A 114 20.92 -3.71 -1.11
C ASP A 114 19.43 -3.64 -0.80
N PRO A 115 19.06 -3.43 0.47
CA PRO A 115 17.67 -3.17 0.82
C PRO A 115 17.21 -1.90 0.08
N LEU A 116 16.05 -1.98 -0.56
CA LEU A 116 15.48 -0.87 -1.32
C LEU A 116 15.31 0.38 -0.46
N VAL A 117 14.96 0.20 0.80
CA VAL A 117 14.99 1.26 1.82
C VAL A 117 15.73 0.74 3.04
N ASP A 118 16.79 1.43 3.47
CA ASP A 118 17.56 1.08 4.67
C ASP A 118 16.83 1.58 5.93
N LEU A 119 15.76 0.86 6.28
CA LEU A 119 14.91 1.14 7.43
C LEU A 119 14.58 -0.16 8.16
N THR A 120 14.34 -0.07 9.46
CA THR A 120 13.67 -1.13 10.22
C THR A 120 12.15 -1.03 10.05
N GLU A 121 11.41 -2.08 10.44
CA GLU A 121 9.94 -2.02 10.50
C GLU A 121 9.44 -0.81 11.30
N ARG A 122 10.09 -0.51 12.43
CA ARG A 122 9.78 0.67 13.22
C ARG A 122 10.05 1.95 12.45
N GLY A 123 11.17 2.02 11.73
CA GLY A 123 11.52 3.16 10.87
C GLY A 123 10.46 3.41 9.79
N VAL A 124 9.98 2.35 9.12
CA VAL A 124 8.88 2.45 8.14
C VAL A 124 7.62 3.03 8.78
N ARG A 125 7.23 2.57 9.97
CA ARG A 125 6.06 3.11 10.68
C ARG A 125 6.24 4.57 11.07
N GLU A 126 7.45 4.97 11.47
CA GLU A 126 7.73 6.37 11.83
C GLU A 126 7.74 7.28 10.59
N VAL A 127 8.22 6.80 9.43
CA VAL A 127 8.09 7.53 8.15
C VAL A 127 6.61 7.80 7.86
N VAL A 128 5.75 6.78 7.86
CA VAL A 128 4.32 6.95 7.60
C VAL A 128 3.68 7.94 8.58
N LYS A 129 3.96 7.80 9.87
CA LYS A 129 3.41 8.68 10.92
C LYS A 129 3.87 10.13 10.78
N ARG A 130 5.13 10.36 10.45
CA ARG A 130 5.69 11.69 10.23
C ARG A 130 5.09 12.33 8.98
N THR A 131 4.99 11.58 7.89
CA THR A 131 4.34 12.01 6.65
C THR A 131 2.87 12.36 6.87
N ALA A 132 2.14 11.53 7.62
CA ALA A 132 0.74 11.78 7.98
C ALA A 132 0.55 13.09 8.76
N ARG A 133 1.45 13.40 9.70
CA ARG A 133 1.43 14.69 10.41
C ARG A 133 1.67 15.88 9.47
N ARG A 134 2.65 15.77 8.55
CA ARG A 134 2.88 16.82 7.56
C ARG A 134 1.66 17.04 6.67
N ALA A 135 1.01 15.95 6.24
CA ALA A 135 -0.23 16.05 5.45
C ALA A 135 -1.35 16.78 6.22
N ALA A 136 -1.52 16.46 7.51
CA ALA A 136 -2.47 17.17 8.37
C ALA A 136 -2.15 18.66 8.46
N GLU A 137 -0.89 19.01 8.69
CA GLU A 137 -0.43 20.40 8.80
C GLU A 137 -0.58 21.17 7.47
N ALA A 138 -0.29 20.51 6.33
CA ALA A 138 -0.38 21.13 5.02
C ALA A 138 -1.84 21.34 4.53
N THR A 139 -2.75 20.45 4.93
CA THR A 139 -4.15 20.49 4.47
C THR A 139 -5.12 21.09 5.49
N GLY A 140 -4.74 21.12 6.77
CA GLY A 140 -5.63 21.44 7.87
C GLY A 140 -6.62 20.31 8.22
N ASP A 141 -6.49 19.14 7.60
CA ASP A 141 -7.32 17.96 7.88
C ASP A 141 -6.64 17.06 8.94
N GLU A 142 -7.10 17.16 10.17
CA GLU A 142 -6.56 16.44 11.33
C GLU A 142 -6.73 14.91 11.22
N ASP A 143 -7.64 14.42 10.38
CA ASP A 143 -7.87 13.00 10.18
C ASP A 143 -6.62 12.27 9.66
N PHE A 144 -5.74 12.97 8.93
CA PHE A 144 -4.45 12.43 8.50
C PHE A 144 -3.60 11.94 9.66
N ARG A 145 -3.67 12.54 10.86
CA ARG A 145 -2.88 12.13 12.03
C ARG A 145 -3.14 10.69 12.47
N HIS A 146 -4.29 10.13 12.09
CA HIS A 146 -4.67 8.76 12.40
C HIS A 146 -4.13 7.73 11.42
N VAL A 147 -3.54 8.16 10.30
CA VAL A 147 -3.02 7.27 9.26
C VAL A 147 -1.82 6.47 9.78
N SER A 148 -1.88 5.17 9.57
CA SER A 148 -0.83 4.20 9.89
C SER A 148 -0.41 3.41 8.64
N SER A 149 0.70 2.68 8.73
CA SER A 149 1.15 1.79 7.65
C SER A 149 0.12 0.71 7.27
N HIS A 150 -0.75 0.33 8.21
CA HIS A 150 -1.81 -0.64 7.92
C HIS A 150 -2.93 -0.03 7.07
N ASP A 151 -3.16 1.27 7.21
CA ASP A 151 -4.17 1.99 6.44
C ASP A 151 -3.74 2.19 4.98
N LEU A 152 -2.44 2.33 4.70
CA LEU A 152 -1.91 2.30 3.34
C LEU A 152 -2.26 0.97 2.66
N ARG A 153 -2.01 -0.15 3.32
CA ARG A 153 -2.36 -1.47 2.79
C ARG A 153 -3.88 -1.68 2.68
N ARG A 154 -4.67 -1.04 3.56
CA ARG A 154 -6.14 -1.02 3.44
C ARG A 154 -6.56 -0.29 2.17
N ARG A 155 -5.93 0.84 1.85
CA ARG A 155 -6.18 1.55 0.60
C ARG A 155 -5.88 0.70 -0.63
N PHE A 156 -4.73 0.01 -0.65
CA PHE A 156 -4.39 -0.94 -1.70
C PHE A 156 -5.49 -1.99 -1.92
N ALA A 157 -5.97 -2.61 -0.83
CA ALA A 157 -7.02 -3.62 -0.92
C ALA A 157 -8.35 -3.04 -1.44
N GLN A 158 -8.76 -1.89 -0.91
CA GLN A 158 -9.99 -1.20 -1.30
C GLN A 158 -9.95 -0.78 -2.77
N ARG A 159 -8.84 -0.17 -3.21
CA ARG A 159 -8.65 0.21 -4.60
C ARG A 159 -8.88 -0.98 -5.54
N LEU A 160 -8.18 -2.09 -5.30
CA LEU A 160 -8.30 -3.24 -6.19
C LEU A 160 -9.65 -3.95 -6.10
N LEU A 161 -10.24 -4.06 -4.91
CA LEU A 161 -11.47 -4.83 -4.69
C LEU A 161 -12.74 -4.04 -4.99
N VAL A 162 -12.73 -2.74 -4.71
CA VAL A 162 -13.91 -1.87 -4.77
C VAL A 162 -13.85 -0.96 -5.98
N ASP A 163 -12.79 -0.16 -6.12
CA ASP A 163 -12.73 0.85 -7.16
C ASP A 163 -12.44 0.23 -8.54
N GLU A 164 -11.50 -0.73 -8.61
CA GLU A 164 -11.08 -1.40 -9.85
C GLU A 164 -11.80 -2.76 -10.07
N GLN A 165 -12.60 -3.20 -9.12
CA GLN A 165 -13.38 -4.44 -9.17
C GLN A 165 -12.58 -5.69 -9.60
N VAL A 166 -11.30 -5.75 -9.25
CA VAL A 166 -10.43 -6.88 -9.54
C VAL A 166 -10.92 -8.13 -8.83
N ASN A 167 -10.85 -9.28 -9.53
CA ASN A 167 -11.24 -10.56 -8.94
C ASN A 167 -10.59 -10.77 -7.55
N PRO A 168 -11.38 -10.98 -6.49
CA PRO A 168 -10.86 -11.10 -5.12
C PRO A 168 -9.79 -12.18 -4.93
N ARG A 169 -9.86 -13.29 -5.67
CA ARG A 169 -8.83 -14.34 -5.61
C ARG A 169 -7.49 -13.86 -6.14
N GLY A 170 -7.49 -13.05 -7.20
CA GLY A 170 -6.28 -12.41 -7.72
C GLY A 170 -5.69 -11.43 -6.69
N VAL A 171 -6.53 -10.61 -6.08
CA VAL A 171 -6.11 -9.66 -5.02
C VAL A 171 -5.56 -10.41 -3.81
N MET A 172 -6.18 -11.51 -3.39
CA MET A 172 -5.66 -12.36 -2.31
C MET A 172 -4.26 -12.88 -2.62
N GLN A 173 -4.04 -13.36 -3.83
CA GLN A 173 -2.75 -13.90 -4.25
C GLN A 173 -1.63 -12.84 -4.20
N VAL A 174 -1.82 -11.70 -4.84
CA VAL A 174 -0.80 -10.63 -4.89
C VAL A 174 -0.62 -9.93 -3.54
N GLY A 175 -1.70 -9.82 -2.76
CA GLY A 175 -1.68 -9.21 -1.44
C GLY A 175 -1.22 -10.15 -0.32
N GLY A 176 -1.22 -11.46 -0.54
CA GLY A 176 -0.87 -12.46 0.48
C GLY A 176 -1.91 -12.53 1.60
N TRP A 177 -3.18 -12.72 1.21
CA TRP A 177 -4.28 -13.09 2.10
C TRP A 177 -4.65 -14.55 1.87
N ASP A 178 -4.73 -15.32 2.94
CA ASP A 178 -4.95 -16.76 2.90
C ASP A 178 -6.45 -17.15 2.92
N SER A 179 -7.34 -16.21 3.19
CA SER A 179 -8.78 -16.48 3.28
C SER A 179 -9.65 -15.32 2.85
N PHE A 180 -10.88 -15.61 2.39
CA PHE A 180 -11.89 -14.59 2.11
C PHE A 180 -12.23 -13.76 3.36
N ALA A 181 -12.33 -14.36 4.52
CA ALA A 181 -12.55 -13.66 5.78
C ALA A 181 -11.50 -12.57 6.07
N ALA A 182 -10.28 -12.73 5.54
CA ALA A 182 -9.22 -11.74 5.70
C ALA A 182 -9.37 -10.51 4.78
N ILE A 183 -10.08 -10.65 3.65
CA ILE A 183 -10.35 -9.55 2.70
C ILE A 183 -11.79 -9.02 2.79
N GLU A 184 -12.70 -9.75 3.39
CA GLU A 184 -14.11 -9.37 3.56
C GLU A 184 -14.30 -7.96 4.14
N PRO A 185 -13.51 -7.50 5.15
CA PRO A 185 -13.63 -6.15 5.67
C PRO A 185 -13.38 -5.05 4.64
N TYR A 186 -12.65 -5.35 3.56
CA TYR A 186 -12.35 -4.38 2.50
C TYR A 186 -13.43 -4.34 1.41
N LEU A 187 -14.24 -5.41 1.28
CA LEU A 187 -15.37 -5.49 0.35
C LEU A 187 -16.61 -4.73 0.85
N ASN A 188 -16.73 -4.54 2.15
CA ASN A 188 -17.94 -4.01 2.79
C ASN A 188 -18.05 -2.47 2.78
N ALA A 189 -17.28 -1.78 1.96
CA ALA A 189 -17.29 -0.33 1.92
C ALA A 189 -17.34 0.24 0.48
N PRO A 190 -18.25 -0.23 -0.41
CA PRO A 190 -18.42 0.41 -1.70
C PRO A 190 -18.88 1.84 -1.48
N THR A 191 -18.36 2.77 -2.29
CA THR A 191 -18.89 4.13 -2.35
C THR A 191 -20.25 4.11 -3.05
N PRO A 192 -21.13 5.10 -2.82
CA PRO A 192 -22.39 5.20 -3.55
C PRO A 192 -22.21 5.19 -5.08
N ASP A 193 -21.14 5.79 -5.58
CA ASP A 193 -20.83 5.83 -7.01
C ASP A 193 -20.55 4.43 -7.57
N VAL A 194 -19.73 3.61 -6.88
CA VAL A 194 -19.47 2.21 -7.26
C VAL A 194 -20.76 1.37 -7.24
N VAL A 195 -21.65 1.62 -6.28
CA VAL A 195 -22.95 0.94 -6.24
C VAL A 195 -23.80 1.34 -7.43
N ASN A 196 -23.89 2.62 -7.77
CA ASN A 196 -24.66 3.12 -8.88
C ASN A 196 -24.14 2.57 -10.21
N GLU A 197 -22.82 2.66 -10.45
CA GLU A 197 -22.15 2.15 -11.64
C GLU A 197 -22.40 0.65 -11.83
N ALA A 198 -22.33 -0.15 -10.77
CA ALA A 198 -22.63 -1.58 -10.84
C ALA A 198 -24.07 -1.87 -11.27
N PHE A 199 -25.07 -1.04 -10.88
CA PHE A 199 -26.46 -1.18 -11.32
C PHE A 199 -26.67 -0.68 -12.76
N GLU A 200 -25.97 0.37 -13.17
CA GLU A 200 -25.96 0.88 -14.55
C GLU A 200 -25.37 -0.17 -15.51
N ASP A 201 -24.22 -0.74 -15.19
CA ASP A 201 -23.57 -1.79 -15.99
C ASP A 201 -24.42 -3.06 -16.10
N ALA A 202 -25.17 -3.38 -15.06
CA ALA A 202 -26.11 -4.49 -15.07
C ALA A 202 -27.41 -4.18 -15.85
N GLY A 203 -27.61 -2.96 -16.35
CA GLY A 203 -28.83 -2.55 -17.06
C GLY A 203 -30.08 -2.52 -16.17
N LEU A 204 -29.89 -2.23 -14.88
CA LEU A 204 -30.96 -2.25 -13.86
C LEU A 204 -31.45 -0.83 -13.50
N VAL A 205 -31.14 0.17 -14.30
CA VAL A 205 -31.58 1.58 -14.20
C VAL A 205 -32.35 1.99 -15.43
#